data_3dec04f9a5e4460fe03e4e75e5017a3b
#
_entry.id   3dec04f9a5e4460fe03e4e75e5017a3b
#
_cell.length_a   1.000
_cell.length_b   1.000
_cell.length_c   1.000
_cell.angle_alpha   90.00
_cell.angle_beta   90.00
_cell.angle_gamma   90.00
#
_symmetry.space_group_name_H-M   'P 1'
#
loop_
_entity.id
_entity.type
_entity.pdbx_description
1 polymer ?
#
loop_
_entity_poly.entity_id
_entity_poly.type
_entity_poly.pdbx_seq_one_letter_code
_entity_poly.pdbx_strand_id
1 'polypeptide(L)'
;MKASKKKQTLSSKIFQHINLGIEKNKFTFVQKIIIFLIVSSCVVVVAESEKEIYLNNQKLFDNLRFFFGFVFCIEYILRLIAVGEIKKFQGVSGRIRYIFSFWALVDLLAILPLLISGINENFLLRLFRLFRLLSFARLGRYSVAIQNVLEAISNRKSELFFSIIISTSLLFISSSFMYLLEAEAQPEAFGSILKSVWWAAAALTTVGYGDVYPITALGKFFAVISAFSSIGVVALPAGILAGSFSERFKKK
;
A
#
# COMPACT_ATOMS: atom_id res chain seq x y z
N MET A 1 -41.84 -14.67 -27.47
CA MET A 1 -41.25 -14.95 -26.15
C MET A 1 -40.96 -13.60 -25.44
N LYS A 2 -41.79 -13.20 -24.47
CA LYS A 2 -41.61 -11.93 -23.71
C LYS A 2 -40.47 -12.10 -22.70
N ALA A 3 -39.36 -11.38 -22.89
CA ALA A 3 -38.32 -11.30 -21.90
C ALA A 3 -38.87 -10.64 -20.62
N SER A 4 -38.99 -11.41 -19.55
CA SER A 4 -39.37 -10.94 -18.22
C SER A 4 -38.43 -9.84 -17.79
N LYS A 5 -38.88 -8.60 -17.71
CA LYS A 5 -38.16 -7.50 -17.04
C LYS A 5 -38.02 -7.86 -15.55
N LYS A 6 -36.92 -8.49 -15.19
CA LYS A 6 -36.56 -8.71 -13.79
C LYS A 6 -36.59 -7.35 -13.10
N LYS A 7 -37.49 -7.16 -12.12
CA LYS A 7 -37.53 -5.96 -11.27
C LYS A 7 -36.15 -5.71 -10.74
N GLN A 8 -35.50 -4.61 -11.12
CA GLN A 8 -34.21 -4.22 -10.58
C GLN A 8 -34.38 -3.96 -9.09
N THR A 9 -33.78 -4.79 -8.27
CA THR A 9 -33.72 -4.58 -6.82
C THR A 9 -32.93 -3.34 -6.50
N LEU A 10 -33.21 -2.66 -5.37
CA LEU A 10 -32.44 -1.50 -4.89
C LEU A 10 -30.93 -1.82 -4.85
N SER A 11 -30.59 -3.04 -4.42
CA SER A 11 -29.23 -3.59 -4.38
C SER A 11 -28.58 -3.58 -5.78
N SER A 12 -29.30 -3.99 -6.84
CA SER A 12 -28.75 -4.02 -8.20
C SER A 12 -28.48 -2.62 -8.76
N LYS A 13 -29.31 -1.63 -8.42
CA LYS A 13 -29.07 -0.23 -8.79
C LYS A 13 -27.84 0.35 -8.07
N ILE A 14 -27.72 0.11 -6.78
CA ILE A 14 -26.55 0.52 -5.98
C ILE A 14 -25.29 -0.14 -6.53
N PHE A 15 -25.35 -1.43 -6.86
CA PHE A 15 -24.25 -2.17 -7.45
C PHE A 15 -23.76 -1.55 -8.76
N GLN A 16 -24.67 -1.17 -9.67
CA GLN A 16 -24.32 -0.55 -10.94
C GLN A 16 -23.60 0.80 -10.77
N HIS A 17 -23.91 1.57 -9.72
CA HIS A 17 -23.35 2.91 -9.52
C HIS A 17 -22.04 2.89 -8.71
N ILE A 18 -21.90 1.93 -7.80
CA ILE A 18 -20.76 1.88 -6.86
C ILE A 18 -19.68 0.90 -7.33
N ASN A 19 -20.03 -0.25 -7.92
CA ASN A 19 -19.10 -1.37 -8.15
C ASN A 19 -18.64 -1.55 -9.61
N LEU A 20 -19.25 -0.90 -10.56
CA LEU A 20 -18.97 -1.11 -11.99
C LEU A 20 -17.85 -0.18 -12.51
N GLY A 21 -16.61 -0.35 -12.01
CA GLY A 21 -15.46 0.38 -12.55
C GLY A 21 -14.78 -0.25 -13.76
N ILE A 22 -15.03 -1.52 -14.10
CA ILE A 22 -14.09 -2.29 -14.93
C ILE A 22 -14.57 -2.48 -16.39
N GLU A 23 -15.87 -2.49 -16.67
CA GLU A 23 -16.35 -2.82 -18.03
C GLU A 23 -16.56 -1.62 -18.97
N LYS A 24 -16.58 -0.40 -18.48
CA LYS A 24 -16.71 0.80 -19.31
C LYS A 24 -15.68 1.84 -18.88
N ASN A 25 -14.84 2.25 -19.79
CA ASN A 25 -13.78 3.27 -19.66
C ASN A 25 -14.29 4.68 -19.21
N LYS A 26 -15.44 4.76 -18.55
CA LYS A 26 -16.04 6.01 -18.07
C LYS A 26 -16.48 5.85 -16.62
N PHE A 27 -15.92 6.67 -15.76
CA PHE A 27 -16.38 6.77 -14.37
C PHE A 27 -17.83 7.25 -14.30
N THR A 28 -18.62 6.56 -13.47
CA THR A 28 -19.97 7.03 -13.10
C THR A 28 -19.86 8.32 -12.29
N PHE A 29 -20.88 9.18 -12.35
CA PHE A 29 -20.91 10.43 -11.58
C PHE A 29 -20.64 10.21 -10.08
N VAL A 30 -21.24 9.16 -9.49
CA VAL A 30 -21.03 8.77 -8.09
C VAL A 30 -19.56 8.41 -7.82
N GLN A 31 -18.91 7.67 -8.71
CA GLN A 31 -17.48 7.33 -8.58
C GLN A 31 -16.59 8.57 -8.61
N LYS A 32 -16.90 9.55 -9.46
CA LYS A 32 -16.16 10.83 -9.50
C LYS A 32 -16.29 11.58 -8.18
N ILE A 33 -17.49 11.62 -7.60
CA ILE A 33 -17.71 12.24 -6.28
C ILE A 33 -16.89 11.51 -5.20
N ILE A 34 -16.93 10.17 -5.17
CA ILE A 34 -16.17 9.38 -4.19
C ILE A 34 -14.66 9.63 -4.34
N ILE A 35 -14.14 9.64 -5.58
CA ILE A 35 -12.73 9.96 -5.86
C ILE A 35 -12.38 11.35 -5.34
N PHE A 36 -13.20 12.35 -5.65
CA PHE A 36 -13.01 13.72 -5.17
C PHE A 36 -12.98 13.79 -3.64
N LEU A 37 -13.92 13.12 -2.96
CA LEU A 37 -13.97 13.07 -1.50
C LEU A 37 -12.74 12.37 -0.89
N ILE A 38 -12.24 11.29 -1.52
CA ILE A 38 -11.02 10.61 -1.10
C ILE A 38 -9.82 11.57 -1.21
N VAL A 39 -9.65 12.22 -2.36
CA VAL A 39 -8.54 13.17 -2.55
C VAL A 39 -8.64 14.34 -1.56
N SER A 40 -9.82 14.92 -1.39
CA SER A 40 -10.06 16.00 -0.44
C SER A 40 -9.74 15.58 1.00
N SER A 41 -10.15 14.37 1.41
CA SER A 41 -9.83 13.87 2.76
C SER A 41 -8.33 13.72 2.97
N CYS A 42 -7.57 13.31 1.96
CA CYS A 42 -6.11 13.20 2.05
C CYS A 42 -5.44 14.58 2.16
N VAL A 43 -5.91 15.58 1.40
CA VAL A 43 -5.42 16.95 1.51
C VAL A 43 -5.66 17.49 2.93
N VAL A 44 -6.84 17.23 3.50
CA VAL A 44 -7.15 17.61 4.89
C VAL A 44 -6.21 16.94 5.89
N VAL A 45 -5.89 15.65 5.72
CA VAL A 45 -4.93 14.95 6.60
C VAL A 45 -3.53 15.55 6.51
N VAL A 46 -3.08 15.91 5.30
CA VAL A 46 -1.79 16.58 5.12
C VAL A 46 -1.78 17.95 5.79
N ALA A 47 -2.84 18.75 5.59
CA ALA A 47 -2.96 20.06 6.25
C ALA A 47 -3.05 19.93 7.79
N GLU A 48 -3.74 18.91 8.31
CA GLU A 48 -3.83 18.61 9.76
C GLU A 48 -2.47 18.23 10.36
N SER A 49 -1.53 17.71 9.54
CA SER A 49 -0.18 17.36 10.02
C SER A 49 0.67 18.59 10.36
N GLU A 50 0.33 19.75 9.80
CA GLU A 50 1.01 21.00 10.07
C GLU A 50 0.48 21.61 11.39
N LYS A 51 1.35 21.66 12.40
CA LYS A 51 0.96 22.02 13.78
C LYS A 51 0.31 23.39 13.89
N GLU A 52 0.84 24.39 13.18
CA GLU A 52 0.32 25.77 13.22
C GLU A 52 -1.08 25.84 12.61
N ILE A 53 -1.29 25.19 11.46
CA ILE A 53 -2.58 25.15 10.78
C ILE A 53 -3.63 24.44 11.65
N TYR A 54 -3.24 23.31 12.26
CA TYR A 54 -4.13 22.51 13.11
C TYR A 54 -4.56 23.31 14.35
N LEU A 55 -3.60 23.94 15.08
CA LEU A 55 -3.90 24.65 16.33
C LEU A 55 -4.83 25.84 16.10
N ASN A 56 -4.70 26.54 14.97
CA ASN A 56 -5.55 27.68 14.64
C ASN A 56 -6.96 27.28 14.18
N ASN A 57 -7.16 26.02 13.74
CA ASN A 57 -8.41 25.58 13.11
C ASN A 57 -8.94 24.25 13.64
N GLN A 58 -8.71 23.90 14.91
CA GLN A 58 -9.04 22.58 15.49
C GLN A 58 -10.50 22.16 15.22
N LYS A 59 -11.46 23.05 15.50
CA LYS A 59 -12.89 22.76 15.28
C LYS A 59 -13.22 22.44 13.82
N LEU A 60 -12.55 23.12 12.89
CA LEU A 60 -12.74 22.87 11.46
C LEU A 60 -12.25 21.45 11.10
N PHE A 61 -11.05 21.08 11.56
CA PHE A 61 -10.49 19.74 11.30
C PHE A 61 -11.31 18.64 11.95
N ASP A 62 -11.82 18.84 13.16
CA ASP A 62 -12.69 17.87 13.81
C ASP A 62 -14.01 17.68 13.05
N ASN A 63 -14.62 18.75 12.59
CA ASN A 63 -15.84 18.70 11.78
C ASN A 63 -15.60 18.00 10.42
N LEU A 64 -14.50 18.33 9.74
CA LEU A 64 -14.13 17.68 8.49
C LEU A 64 -13.83 16.19 8.68
N ARG A 65 -13.17 15.82 9.77
CA ARG A 65 -12.91 14.43 10.14
C ARG A 65 -14.20 13.66 10.32
N PHE A 66 -15.14 14.21 11.10
CA PHE A 66 -16.43 13.59 11.31
C PHE A 66 -17.24 13.48 10.02
N PHE A 67 -17.25 14.53 9.20
CA PHE A 67 -17.90 14.54 7.90
C PHE A 67 -17.37 13.41 6.98
N PHE A 68 -16.06 13.33 6.76
CA PHE A 68 -15.47 12.28 5.93
C PHE A 68 -15.71 10.88 6.51
N GLY A 69 -15.58 10.73 7.84
CA GLY A 69 -15.86 9.47 8.52
C GLY A 69 -17.28 8.98 8.29
N PHE A 70 -18.25 9.87 8.44
CA PHE A 70 -19.66 9.58 8.22
C PHE A 70 -19.97 9.21 6.76
N VAL A 71 -19.47 10.01 5.80
CA VAL A 71 -19.68 9.76 4.37
C VAL A 71 -19.07 8.44 3.93
N PHE A 72 -17.83 8.14 4.35
CA PHE A 72 -17.17 6.89 4.01
C PHE A 72 -17.77 5.68 4.72
N CYS A 73 -18.32 5.84 5.91
CA CYS A 73 -19.05 4.79 6.58
C CYS A 73 -20.33 4.42 5.82
N ILE A 74 -21.09 5.42 5.37
CA ILE A 74 -22.26 5.20 4.52
C ILE A 74 -21.86 4.50 3.21
N GLU A 75 -20.81 4.98 2.55
CA GLU A 75 -20.30 4.38 1.31
C GLU A 75 -19.93 2.91 1.50
N TYR A 76 -19.24 2.58 2.60
CA TYR A 76 -18.88 1.22 2.95
C TYR A 76 -20.09 0.32 3.18
N ILE A 77 -21.10 0.81 3.91
CA ILE A 77 -22.36 0.08 4.16
C ILE A 77 -23.11 -0.17 2.85
N LEU A 78 -23.24 0.85 2.00
CA LEU A 78 -23.88 0.70 0.69
C LEU A 78 -23.17 -0.33 -0.17
N ARG A 79 -21.85 -0.39 -0.09
CA ARG A 79 -21.03 -1.38 -0.79
C ARG A 79 -21.25 -2.79 -0.25
N LEU A 80 -21.37 -2.97 1.07
CA LEU A 80 -21.70 -4.26 1.68
C LEU A 80 -23.07 -4.78 1.24
N ILE A 81 -24.03 -3.87 1.06
CA ILE A 81 -25.35 -4.23 0.54
C ILE A 81 -25.25 -4.64 -0.93
N ALA A 82 -24.54 -3.84 -1.74
CA ALA A 82 -24.41 -4.04 -3.17
C ALA A 82 -23.67 -5.32 -3.54
N VAL A 83 -22.67 -5.70 -2.76
CA VAL A 83 -21.81 -6.88 -3.05
C VAL A 83 -22.59 -8.21 -2.99
N GLY A 84 -23.75 -8.23 -2.33
CA GLY A 84 -24.64 -9.39 -2.30
C GLY A 84 -25.20 -9.81 -3.67
N GLU A 85 -25.11 -8.96 -4.69
CA GLU A 85 -25.47 -9.30 -6.08
C GLU A 85 -24.42 -10.18 -6.76
N ILE A 86 -23.19 -10.21 -6.26
CA ILE A 86 -22.13 -11.07 -6.79
C ILE A 86 -22.32 -12.48 -6.22
N LYS A 87 -22.44 -13.49 -7.09
CA LYS A 87 -22.64 -14.92 -6.69
C LYS A 87 -21.68 -15.40 -5.61
N LYS A 88 -20.42 -14.94 -5.64
CA LYS A 88 -19.37 -15.29 -4.67
C LYS A 88 -19.65 -14.75 -3.25
N PHE A 89 -20.42 -13.66 -3.14
CA PHE A 89 -20.64 -12.93 -1.89
C PHE A 89 -22.11 -12.86 -1.47
N GLN A 90 -22.94 -13.77 -1.99
CA GLN A 90 -24.35 -13.86 -1.64
C GLN A 90 -24.55 -14.35 -0.19
N GLY A 91 -25.61 -13.86 0.45
CA GLY A 91 -25.97 -14.20 1.82
C GLY A 91 -25.06 -13.56 2.87
N VAL A 92 -25.30 -13.89 4.15
CA VAL A 92 -24.56 -13.34 5.29
C VAL A 92 -23.10 -13.80 5.29
N SER A 93 -22.87 -15.10 5.07
CA SER A 93 -21.52 -15.66 5.00
C SER A 93 -20.70 -15.05 3.85
N GLY A 94 -21.33 -14.78 2.70
CA GLY A 94 -20.68 -14.12 1.57
C GLY A 94 -20.26 -12.69 1.91
N ARG A 95 -21.10 -11.91 2.61
CA ARG A 95 -20.80 -10.55 3.04
C ARG A 95 -19.67 -10.53 4.06
N ILE A 96 -19.64 -11.48 5.01
CA ILE A 96 -18.52 -11.63 5.96
C ILE A 96 -17.22 -11.89 5.21
N ARG A 97 -17.24 -12.82 4.21
CA ARG A 97 -16.07 -13.07 3.36
C ARG A 97 -15.62 -11.83 2.60
N TYR A 98 -16.56 -10.97 2.19
CA TYR A 98 -16.20 -9.71 1.52
C TYR A 98 -15.49 -8.73 2.46
N ILE A 99 -15.91 -8.61 3.73
CA ILE A 99 -15.26 -7.75 4.74
C ILE A 99 -13.76 -8.10 4.85
N PHE A 100 -13.41 -9.38 4.76
CA PHE A 100 -12.01 -9.84 4.78
C PHE A 100 -11.33 -9.80 3.39
N SER A 101 -11.96 -9.25 2.36
CA SER A 101 -11.30 -9.04 1.07
C SER A 101 -10.34 -7.85 1.15
N PHE A 102 -9.27 -7.87 0.33
CA PHE A 102 -8.25 -6.84 0.31
C PHE A 102 -8.82 -5.41 0.24
N TRP A 103 -9.72 -5.16 -0.70
CA TRP A 103 -10.30 -3.84 -0.89
C TRP A 103 -11.23 -3.40 0.25
N ALA A 104 -11.98 -4.32 0.85
CA ALA A 104 -12.86 -4.01 1.97
C ALA A 104 -12.05 -3.74 3.26
N LEU A 105 -10.93 -4.43 3.46
CA LEU A 105 -10.01 -4.14 4.56
C LEU A 105 -9.34 -2.77 4.39
N VAL A 106 -8.92 -2.41 3.18
CA VAL A 106 -8.39 -1.06 2.88
C VAL A 106 -9.42 0.02 3.20
N ASP A 107 -10.70 -0.18 2.83
CA ASP A 107 -11.77 0.76 3.17
C ASP A 107 -11.95 0.86 4.69
N LEU A 108 -12.00 -0.26 5.39
CA LEU A 108 -12.21 -0.31 6.85
C LEU A 108 -11.05 0.37 7.59
N LEU A 109 -9.80 0.06 7.23
CA LEU A 109 -8.61 0.66 7.82
C LEU A 109 -8.54 2.17 7.57
N ALA A 110 -9.05 2.66 6.43
CA ALA A 110 -9.11 4.08 6.14
C ALA A 110 -10.21 4.81 6.94
N ILE A 111 -11.32 4.13 7.26
CA ILE A 111 -12.45 4.71 8.02
C ILE A 111 -12.16 4.70 9.53
N LEU A 112 -11.50 3.66 10.03
CA LEU A 112 -11.29 3.45 11.46
C LEU A 112 -10.70 4.68 12.19
N PRO A 113 -9.64 5.34 11.70
CA PRO A 113 -9.07 6.52 12.33
C PRO A 113 -9.99 7.75 12.32
N LEU A 114 -10.97 7.78 11.40
CA LEU A 114 -11.93 8.87 11.31
C LEU A 114 -13.03 8.74 12.37
N LEU A 115 -13.28 7.52 12.87
CA LEU A 115 -14.26 7.22 13.89
C LEU A 115 -13.68 7.32 15.31
N ILE A 116 -12.37 7.13 15.45
CA ILE A 116 -11.68 7.21 16.75
C ILE A 116 -11.27 8.66 17.01
N SER A 117 -12.17 9.45 17.56
CA SER A 117 -11.89 10.82 18.00
C SER A 117 -11.86 10.87 19.52
N GLY A 118 -10.90 11.61 20.10
CA GLY A 118 -10.93 11.97 21.52
C GLY A 118 -10.05 11.16 22.47
N ILE A 119 -9.17 10.30 21.99
CA ILE A 119 -8.20 9.60 22.85
C ILE A 119 -6.88 10.40 22.88
N ASN A 120 -6.34 10.60 24.09
CA ASN A 120 -5.14 11.41 24.38
C ASN A 120 -3.92 11.12 23.49
N GLU A 121 -2.97 12.10 23.38
CA GLU A 121 -1.83 12.22 22.46
C GLU A 121 -0.76 11.09 22.54
N ASN A 122 -1.14 9.83 22.61
CA ASN A 122 -0.23 8.70 22.61
C ASN A 122 0.31 8.41 21.20
N PHE A 123 1.55 7.89 21.10
CA PHE A 123 2.23 7.48 19.86
C PHE A 123 1.34 6.64 18.94
N LEU A 124 0.57 5.70 19.50
CA LEU A 124 -0.35 4.84 18.74
C LEU A 124 -1.39 5.64 17.96
N LEU A 125 -1.88 6.75 18.50
CA LEU A 125 -2.88 7.59 17.85
C LEU A 125 -2.28 8.44 16.72
N ARG A 126 -1.02 8.84 16.85
CA ARG A 126 -0.30 9.45 15.71
C ARG A 126 -0.18 8.44 14.57
N LEU A 127 0.13 7.17 14.88
CA LEU A 127 0.16 6.09 13.91
C LEU A 127 -1.21 5.88 13.25
N PHE A 128 -2.29 5.89 14.02
CA PHE A 128 -3.66 5.80 13.48
C PHE A 128 -4.03 6.98 12.56
N ARG A 129 -3.52 8.18 12.83
CA ARG A 129 -3.70 9.32 11.90
C ARG A 129 -3.07 9.04 10.54
N LEU A 130 -1.89 8.40 10.50
CA LEU A 130 -1.22 8.02 9.24
C LEU A 130 -2.04 6.99 8.45
N PHE A 131 -2.80 6.11 9.10
CA PHE A 131 -3.67 5.18 8.39
C PHE A 131 -4.78 5.87 7.58
N ARG A 132 -5.10 7.14 7.86
CA ARG A 132 -6.00 7.92 7.00
C ARG A 132 -5.44 8.10 5.58
N LEU A 133 -4.11 8.14 5.43
CA LEU A 133 -3.47 8.17 4.12
C LEU A 133 -3.73 6.89 3.32
N LEU A 134 -4.10 5.77 3.97
CA LEU A 134 -4.56 4.57 3.27
C LEU A 134 -5.84 4.82 2.46
N SER A 135 -6.55 5.92 2.70
CA SER A 135 -7.65 6.31 1.82
C SER A 135 -7.21 6.52 0.38
N PHE A 136 -5.95 6.89 0.11
CA PHE A 136 -5.39 6.87 -1.25
C PHE A 136 -5.38 5.49 -1.90
N ALA A 137 -5.11 4.43 -1.13
CA ALA A 137 -5.13 3.07 -1.65
C ALA A 137 -6.52 2.67 -2.19
N ARG A 138 -7.59 3.31 -1.69
CA ARG A 138 -8.96 3.12 -2.18
C ARG A 138 -9.11 3.52 -3.65
N LEU A 139 -8.31 4.48 -4.14
CA LEU A 139 -8.30 4.88 -5.54
C LEU A 139 -7.87 3.74 -6.46
N GLY A 140 -7.06 2.80 -5.96
CA GLY A 140 -6.63 1.62 -6.70
C GLY A 140 -7.79 0.75 -7.20
N ARG A 141 -8.91 0.75 -6.50
CA ARG A 141 -10.13 0.04 -6.92
C ARG A 141 -10.71 0.59 -8.22
N TYR A 142 -10.57 1.88 -8.45
CA TYR A 142 -11.12 2.56 -9.63
C TYR A 142 -10.12 2.60 -10.80
N SER A 143 -8.88 2.20 -10.60
CA SER A 143 -7.83 2.21 -11.62
C SER A 143 -7.63 0.82 -12.21
N VAL A 144 -7.96 0.65 -13.48
CA VAL A 144 -7.65 -0.56 -14.25
C VAL A 144 -6.13 -0.81 -14.28
N ALA A 145 -5.34 0.26 -14.35
CA ALA A 145 -3.88 0.14 -14.33
C ALA A 145 -3.39 -0.49 -13.02
N ILE A 146 -3.89 -0.02 -11.86
CA ILE A 146 -3.49 -0.57 -10.55
C ILE A 146 -3.95 -2.02 -10.42
N GLN A 147 -5.16 -2.37 -10.89
CA GLN A 147 -5.63 -3.76 -10.87
C GLN A 147 -4.75 -4.66 -11.75
N ASN A 148 -4.34 -4.16 -12.93
CA ASN A 148 -3.40 -4.87 -13.79
C ASN A 148 -2.05 -5.10 -13.12
N VAL A 149 -1.54 -4.10 -12.37
CA VAL A 149 -0.31 -4.23 -11.58
C VAL A 149 -0.46 -5.29 -10.48
N LEU A 150 -1.54 -5.23 -9.69
CA LEU A 150 -1.80 -6.21 -8.63
C LEU A 150 -1.95 -7.63 -9.17
N GLU A 151 -2.60 -7.79 -10.33
CA GLU A 151 -2.73 -9.09 -10.96
C GLU A 151 -1.38 -9.59 -11.52
N ALA A 152 -0.56 -8.70 -12.10
CA ALA A 152 0.80 -9.05 -12.54
C ALA A 152 1.67 -9.53 -11.38
N ILE A 153 1.63 -8.83 -10.23
CA ILE A 153 2.30 -9.23 -8.99
C ILE A 153 1.78 -10.59 -8.50
N SER A 154 0.45 -10.77 -8.49
CA SER A 154 -0.17 -12.03 -8.05
C SER A 154 0.21 -13.22 -8.93
N ASN A 155 0.30 -13.02 -10.24
CA ASN A 155 0.66 -14.07 -11.21
C ASN A 155 2.13 -14.50 -11.10
N ARG A 156 3.01 -13.62 -10.63
CA ARG A 156 4.46 -13.85 -10.47
C ARG A 156 4.88 -13.89 -9.00
N LYS A 157 3.94 -14.18 -8.09
CA LYS A 157 4.21 -14.19 -6.65
C LYS A 157 5.34 -15.14 -6.22
N SER A 158 5.46 -16.28 -6.89
CA SER A 158 6.51 -17.26 -6.57
C SER A 158 7.89 -16.72 -6.97
N GLU A 159 8.03 -16.19 -8.18
CA GLU A 159 9.30 -15.63 -8.64
C GLU A 159 9.70 -14.40 -7.80
N LEU A 160 8.73 -13.53 -7.46
CA LEU A 160 8.96 -12.39 -6.57
C LEU A 160 9.36 -12.85 -5.16
N PHE A 161 8.73 -13.88 -4.62
CA PHE A 161 9.08 -14.45 -3.33
C PHE A 161 10.52 -14.97 -3.31
N PHE A 162 10.94 -15.71 -4.35
CA PHE A 162 12.33 -16.16 -4.49
C PHE A 162 13.30 -14.99 -4.62
N SER A 163 12.96 -13.93 -5.36
CA SER A 163 13.82 -12.75 -5.47
C SER A 163 14.01 -12.04 -4.12
N ILE A 164 12.96 -11.98 -3.29
CA ILE A 164 13.03 -11.44 -1.92
C ILE A 164 13.94 -12.30 -1.03
N ILE A 165 13.82 -13.64 -1.11
CA ILE A 165 14.70 -14.54 -0.36
C ILE A 165 16.15 -14.31 -0.75
N ILE A 166 16.48 -14.27 -2.05
CA ILE A 166 17.84 -14.03 -2.54
C ILE A 166 18.35 -12.68 -2.04
N SER A 167 17.56 -11.63 -2.19
CA SER A 167 17.93 -10.28 -1.73
C SER A 167 18.20 -10.22 -0.22
N THR A 168 17.33 -10.85 0.57
CA THR A 168 17.47 -10.91 2.02
C THR A 168 18.69 -11.75 2.43
N SER A 169 18.96 -12.85 1.73
CA SER A 169 20.17 -13.65 1.99
C SER A 169 21.43 -12.86 1.70
N LEU A 170 21.50 -12.15 0.56
CA LEU A 170 22.63 -11.29 0.22
C LEU A 170 22.81 -10.15 1.24
N LEU A 171 21.72 -9.57 1.73
CA LEU A 171 21.75 -8.56 2.80
C LEU A 171 22.44 -9.09 4.04
N PHE A 172 22.03 -10.27 4.55
CA PHE A 172 22.62 -10.85 5.75
C PHE A 172 24.06 -11.33 5.53
N ILE A 173 24.36 -11.88 4.36
CA ILE A 173 25.75 -12.26 4.00
C ILE A 173 26.64 -11.03 3.99
N SER A 174 26.23 -9.95 3.29
CA SER A 174 27.00 -8.71 3.24
C SER A 174 27.18 -8.07 4.61
N SER A 175 26.13 -8.06 5.43
CA SER A 175 26.17 -7.55 6.81
C SER A 175 27.14 -8.36 7.69
N SER A 176 27.14 -9.69 7.57
CA SER A 176 28.00 -10.57 8.34
C SER A 176 29.46 -10.38 7.97
N PHE A 177 29.79 -10.28 6.68
CA PHE A 177 31.15 -10.02 6.24
C PHE A 177 31.64 -8.64 6.70
N MET A 178 30.82 -7.60 6.59
CA MET A 178 31.22 -6.27 7.05
C MET A 178 31.41 -6.22 8.56
N TYR A 179 30.55 -6.92 9.33
CA TYR A 179 30.79 -7.09 10.75
C TYR A 179 32.14 -7.72 11.03
N LEU A 180 32.52 -8.81 10.35
CA LEU A 180 33.77 -9.51 10.54
C LEU A 180 34.98 -8.65 10.16
N LEU A 181 34.86 -7.80 9.14
CA LEU A 181 36.00 -7.05 8.59
C LEU A 181 36.18 -5.65 9.22
N GLU A 182 35.12 -5.06 9.75
CA GLU A 182 35.07 -3.66 10.19
C GLU A 182 34.79 -3.48 11.69
N ALA A 183 34.30 -4.53 12.40
CA ALA A 183 33.82 -4.36 13.78
C ALA A 183 34.91 -3.88 14.76
N GLU A 184 36.15 -4.31 14.57
CA GLU A 184 37.27 -3.86 15.42
C GLU A 184 37.66 -2.42 15.11
N ALA A 185 37.67 -2.03 13.84
CA ALA A 185 38.04 -0.70 13.39
C ALA A 185 36.94 0.34 13.63
N GLN A 186 35.66 -0.09 13.54
CA GLN A 186 34.49 0.77 13.64
C GLN A 186 33.38 0.12 14.48
N PRO A 187 33.54 -0.08 15.80
CA PRO A 187 32.56 -0.79 16.64
C PRO A 187 31.19 -0.08 16.72
N GLU A 188 31.15 1.25 16.56
CA GLU A 188 29.89 2.01 16.56
C GLU A 188 29.04 1.74 15.31
N ALA A 189 29.68 1.60 14.15
CA ALA A 189 28.99 1.41 12.86
C ALA A 189 28.80 -0.07 12.54
N PHE A 190 29.78 -0.93 12.81
CA PHE A 190 29.83 -2.33 12.43
C PHE A 190 29.98 -3.32 13.60
N GLY A 191 29.85 -2.88 14.85
CA GLY A 191 30.06 -3.70 16.06
C GLY A 191 29.04 -4.84 16.27
N SER A 192 28.08 -5.03 15.37
CA SER A 192 27.21 -6.20 15.31
C SER A 192 26.66 -6.38 13.88
N ILE A 193 26.20 -7.61 13.56
CA ILE A 193 25.54 -7.88 12.27
C ILE A 193 24.35 -6.93 12.06
N LEU A 194 23.55 -6.66 13.10
CA LEU A 194 22.40 -5.75 12.99
C LEU A 194 22.80 -4.31 12.68
N LYS A 195 23.91 -3.81 13.26
CA LYS A 195 24.46 -2.50 12.90
C LYS A 195 24.91 -2.49 11.43
N SER A 196 25.59 -3.54 11.00
CA SER A 196 26.08 -3.68 9.62
C SER A 196 24.98 -3.81 8.58
N VAL A 197 23.76 -4.24 8.97
CA VAL A 197 22.58 -4.29 8.07
C VAL A 197 22.27 -2.93 7.49
N TRP A 198 22.44 -1.84 8.22
CA TRP A 198 22.19 -0.50 7.72
C TRP A 198 23.05 -0.18 6.50
N TRP A 199 24.37 -0.39 6.62
CA TRP A 199 25.29 -0.21 5.49
C TRP A 199 24.95 -1.14 4.32
N ALA A 200 24.73 -2.43 4.60
CA ALA A 200 24.46 -3.42 3.57
C ALA A 200 23.16 -3.09 2.82
N ALA A 201 22.12 -2.64 3.52
CA ALA A 201 20.86 -2.21 2.90
C ALA A 201 21.09 -0.99 2.00
N ALA A 202 21.81 0.04 2.47
CA ALA A 202 22.10 1.24 1.69
C ALA A 202 22.96 0.91 0.45
N ALA A 203 23.93 0.01 0.58
CA ALA A 203 24.79 -0.41 -0.52
C ALA A 203 24.07 -1.29 -1.55
N LEU A 204 23.35 -2.34 -1.09
CA LEU A 204 22.65 -3.28 -1.97
C LEU A 204 21.43 -2.65 -2.67
N THR A 205 20.79 -1.66 -2.09
CA THR A 205 19.72 -0.89 -2.75
C THR A 205 20.24 0.25 -3.61
N THR A 206 21.56 0.41 -3.72
CA THR A 206 22.22 1.47 -4.49
C THR A 206 21.92 2.90 -4.01
N VAL A 207 21.42 3.07 -2.78
CA VAL A 207 21.13 4.39 -2.19
C VAL A 207 22.42 5.07 -1.75
N GLY A 208 23.29 4.37 -0.98
CA GLY A 208 24.62 4.82 -0.61
C GLY A 208 24.65 6.15 0.13
N TYR A 209 23.99 6.26 1.28
CA TYR A 209 23.93 7.51 2.07
C TYR A 209 25.32 8.09 2.41
N GLY A 210 26.35 7.24 2.53
CA GLY A 210 27.72 7.68 2.84
C GLY A 210 27.95 8.04 4.30
N ASP A 211 26.98 7.83 5.18
CA ASP A 211 27.08 8.02 6.63
C ASP A 211 27.89 6.90 7.31
N VAL A 212 27.85 5.69 6.75
CA VAL A 212 28.61 4.52 7.16
C VAL A 212 29.26 3.90 5.93
N TYR A 213 30.58 3.64 6.01
CA TYR A 213 31.35 3.03 4.92
C TYR A 213 32.58 2.29 5.47
N PRO A 214 33.12 1.25 4.79
CA PRO A 214 34.29 0.51 5.24
C PRO A 214 35.55 1.36 5.16
N ILE A 215 36.40 1.24 6.19
CA ILE A 215 37.71 1.92 6.23
C ILE A 215 38.88 0.96 6.04
N THR A 216 38.70 -0.33 6.40
CA THR A 216 39.76 -1.33 6.22
C THR A 216 39.96 -1.70 4.76
N ALA A 217 41.15 -2.16 4.39
CA ALA A 217 41.42 -2.58 3.00
C ALA A 217 40.55 -3.76 2.56
N LEU A 218 40.33 -4.76 3.44
CA LEU A 218 39.48 -5.91 3.18
C LEU A 218 38.00 -5.52 3.13
N GLY A 219 37.56 -4.63 4.03
CA GLY A 219 36.18 -4.11 3.99
C GLY A 219 35.89 -3.36 2.69
N LYS A 220 36.81 -2.51 2.23
CA LYS A 220 36.69 -1.82 0.94
C LYS A 220 36.61 -2.79 -0.26
N PHE A 221 37.47 -3.83 -0.25
CA PHE A 221 37.46 -4.86 -1.27
C PHE A 221 36.11 -5.61 -1.30
N PHE A 222 35.63 -6.00 -0.12
CA PHE A 222 34.33 -6.67 -0.01
C PHE A 222 33.16 -5.76 -0.40
N ALA A 223 33.27 -4.45 -0.11
CA ALA A 223 32.25 -3.48 -0.53
C ALA A 223 32.10 -3.41 -2.05
N VAL A 224 33.21 -3.53 -2.80
CA VAL A 224 33.17 -3.60 -4.27
C VAL A 224 32.42 -4.85 -4.73
N ILE A 225 32.66 -6.02 -4.13
CA ILE A 225 31.94 -7.26 -4.44
C ILE A 225 30.44 -7.10 -4.15
N SER A 226 30.12 -6.51 -3.00
CA SER A 226 28.73 -6.23 -2.62
C SER A 226 28.03 -5.28 -3.61
N ALA A 227 28.74 -4.25 -4.09
CA ALA A 227 28.23 -3.32 -5.09
C ALA A 227 27.90 -4.02 -6.42
N PHE A 228 28.74 -4.93 -6.91
CA PHE A 228 28.40 -5.74 -8.08
C PHE A 228 27.20 -6.65 -7.85
N SER A 229 27.10 -7.27 -6.67
CA SER A 229 25.95 -8.12 -6.31
C SER A 229 24.64 -7.33 -6.23
N SER A 230 24.70 -6.04 -5.89
CA SER A 230 23.53 -5.16 -5.78
C SER A 230 22.77 -5.02 -7.08
N ILE A 231 23.45 -5.09 -8.22
CA ILE A 231 22.84 -5.02 -9.55
C ILE A 231 21.80 -6.15 -9.71
N GLY A 232 22.16 -7.37 -9.29
CA GLY A 232 21.23 -8.51 -9.31
C GLY A 232 20.05 -8.35 -8.37
N VAL A 233 20.30 -7.84 -7.15
CA VAL A 233 19.25 -7.62 -6.13
C VAL A 233 18.14 -6.69 -6.64
N VAL A 234 18.50 -5.60 -7.32
CA VAL A 234 17.54 -4.63 -7.86
C VAL A 234 16.94 -5.11 -9.17
N ALA A 235 17.74 -5.72 -10.04
CA ALA A 235 17.32 -6.15 -11.38
C ALA A 235 16.31 -7.31 -11.35
N LEU A 236 16.42 -8.26 -10.42
CA LEU A 236 15.55 -9.43 -10.37
C LEU A 236 14.06 -9.08 -10.20
N PRO A 237 13.61 -8.40 -9.13
CA PRO A 237 12.19 -8.07 -8.98
C PRO A 237 11.70 -7.12 -10.07
N ALA A 238 12.52 -6.16 -10.49
CA ALA A 238 12.18 -5.23 -11.57
C ALA A 238 11.99 -5.96 -12.91
N GLY A 239 12.87 -6.89 -13.25
CA GLY A 239 12.80 -7.69 -14.48
C GLY A 239 11.56 -8.62 -14.49
N ILE A 240 11.24 -9.26 -13.36
CA ILE A 240 10.05 -10.11 -13.22
C ILE A 240 8.78 -9.29 -13.46
N LEU A 241 8.69 -8.10 -12.89
CA LEU A 241 7.53 -7.22 -13.07
C LEU A 241 7.44 -6.68 -14.50
N ALA A 242 8.56 -6.22 -15.07
CA ALA A 242 8.60 -5.73 -16.45
C ALA A 242 8.20 -6.82 -17.46
N GLY A 243 8.67 -8.05 -17.28
CA GLY A 243 8.28 -9.20 -18.09
C GLY A 243 6.77 -9.47 -18.01
N SER A 244 6.20 -9.46 -16.80
CA SER A 244 4.77 -9.67 -16.60
C SER A 244 3.91 -8.61 -17.28
N PHE A 245 4.34 -7.34 -17.26
CA PHE A 245 3.64 -6.26 -17.97
C PHE A 245 3.73 -6.44 -19.48
N SER A 246 4.91 -6.74 -20.02
CA SER A 246 5.12 -6.94 -21.46
C SER A 246 4.24 -8.05 -22.03
N GLU A 247 4.14 -9.19 -21.36
CA GLU A 247 3.27 -10.30 -21.77
C GLU A 247 1.78 -9.89 -21.88
N ARG A 248 1.34 -9.00 -21.02
CA ARG A 248 -0.05 -8.55 -20.98
C ARG A 248 -0.41 -7.58 -22.10
N PHE A 249 0.53 -6.72 -22.50
CA PHE A 249 0.35 -5.83 -23.65
C PHE A 249 0.36 -6.56 -24.98
N LYS A 250 1.04 -7.71 -25.08
CA LYS A 250 1.04 -8.55 -26.28
C LYS A 250 -0.25 -9.36 -26.47
N LYS A 251 -1.04 -9.60 -25.40
CA LYS A 251 -2.30 -10.35 -25.46
C LYS A 251 -3.54 -9.49 -25.74
N LYS A 252 -3.40 -8.19 -25.92
CA LYS A 252 -4.42 -7.25 -26.41
C LYS A 252 -4.23 -6.93 -27.88
#